data_5e5c295d13072f50186733f95921871b
#
_entry.id   5e5c295d13072f50186733f95921871b
#
_cell.length_a   1.000
_cell.length_b   1.000
_cell.length_c   1.000
_cell.angle_alpha   90.00
_cell.angle_beta   90.00
_cell.angle_gamma   90.00
#
_symmetry.space_group_name_H-M   'P 1'
#
loop_
_entity.id
_entity.type
_entity.pdbx_description
1 polymer ?
#
loop_
_entity_poly.entity_id
_entity_poly.type
_entity_poly.pdbx_seq_one_letter_code
_entity_poly.pdbx_strand_id
1 'polypeptide(L)'
;MENMEFIKDLSAGATISQSAKLYKTQDIIDYTSSADLAYADIINLTLAMNVLSEFYDVCATVLVKNNTLTGVALGATMIESFEKAVDCNPIDSICGVVAFSKKLTIDIARLLTSQHVVVAPELDNEVKDLFDNKKIKFVEIKTPLKEYKNYLIEEIFVTPFGTIVQDKNKKELDKESFKVVSKTKPTVEQIEDAIFAWKITKYIRSAGVVVAKDFKMTGISQGLQTPAFEYALNVACDNAKEAVLASDVPLSVHD
;
A
#
# COMPACT_ATOMS: atom_id res chain seq x y z
N MET A 1 -1.30 -28.04 7.39
CA MET A 1 -1.25 -27.92 5.91
C MET A 1 -2.30 -28.81 5.21
N GLU A 2 -3.12 -29.54 5.95
CA GLU A 2 -4.07 -30.52 5.38
C GLU A 2 -5.23 -29.92 4.57
N ASN A 3 -5.46 -28.60 4.61
CA ASN A 3 -6.54 -27.93 3.87
C ASN A 3 -6.04 -26.86 2.89
N MET A 4 -4.77 -26.95 2.45
CA MET A 4 -4.18 -26.00 1.49
C MET A 4 -4.14 -26.63 0.10
N GLU A 5 -4.86 -26.05 -0.86
CA GLU A 5 -4.80 -26.42 -2.27
C GLU A 5 -3.57 -25.78 -2.92
N PHE A 6 -2.68 -26.59 -3.50
CA PHE A 6 -1.52 -26.08 -4.23
C PHE A 6 -1.95 -25.38 -5.51
N ILE A 7 -1.48 -24.14 -5.72
CA ILE A 7 -1.71 -23.38 -6.94
C ILE A 7 -0.50 -23.50 -7.86
N LYS A 8 0.68 -23.05 -7.41
CA LYS A 8 1.92 -23.07 -8.22
C LYS A 8 3.19 -22.85 -7.40
N ASP A 9 4.32 -23.24 -7.97
CA ASP A 9 5.63 -22.76 -7.53
C ASP A 9 5.81 -21.29 -7.89
N LEU A 10 6.48 -20.53 -7.03
CA LEU A 10 6.87 -19.14 -7.30
C LEU A 10 8.28 -19.11 -7.87
N SER A 11 8.55 -18.09 -8.72
CA SER A 11 9.85 -17.97 -9.39
C SER A 11 11.02 -17.73 -8.43
N ALA A 12 10.76 -17.21 -7.22
CA ALA A 12 11.74 -17.05 -6.14
C ALA A 12 11.05 -16.94 -4.79
N GLY A 13 11.76 -17.28 -3.70
CA GLY A 13 11.37 -16.96 -2.33
C GLY A 13 11.75 -15.54 -1.92
N ALA A 14 11.73 -15.27 -0.61
CA ALA A 14 12.14 -13.98 -0.06
C ALA A 14 13.62 -13.66 -0.34
N THR A 15 14.44 -14.69 -0.41
CA THR A 15 15.85 -14.59 -0.79
C THR A 15 16.17 -15.61 -1.88
N ILE A 16 17.28 -15.44 -2.56
CA ILE A 16 17.72 -16.31 -3.67
C ILE A 16 17.92 -17.77 -3.24
N SER A 17 18.16 -18.03 -1.97
CA SER A 17 18.36 -19.36 -1.40
C SER A 17 17.07 -20.07 -0.95
N GLN A 18 15.93 -19.41 -1.07
CA GLN A 18 14.64 -19.92 -0.63
C GLN A 18 13.75 -20.25 -1.82
N SER A 19 13.12 -21.43 -1.78
CA SER A 19 11.98 -21.75 -2.64
C SER A 19 10.68 -21.26 -2.01
N ALA A 20 9.68 -20.93 -2.82
CA ALA A 20 8.36 -20.57 -2.34
C ALA A 20 7.27 -21.18 -3.20
N LYS A 21 6.12 -21.43 -2.59
CA LYS A 21 4.93 -22.01 -3.23
C LYS A 21 3.71 -21.21 -2.84
N LEU A 22 2.78 -21.08 -3.76
CA LEU A 22 1.49 -20.44 -3.54
C LEU A 22 0.43 -21.52 -3.32
N TYR A 23 -0.37 -21.35 -2.28
CA TYR A 23 -1.49 -22.22 -1.95
C TYR A 23 -2.76 -21.40 -1.80
N LYS A 24 -3.89 -22.00 -2.15
CA LYS A 24 -5.22 -21.50 -1.85
C LYS A 24 -5.67 -22.09 -0.51
N THR A 25 -6.04 -21.22 0.42
CA THR A 25 -6.57 -21.57 1.74
C THR A 25 -8.00 -21.07 1.93
N GLN A 26 -8.42 -20.14 1.07
CA GLN A 26 -9.73 -19.49 1.06
C GLN A 26 -10.03 -19.02 -0.36
N ASP A 27 -11.17 -18.38 -0.59
CA ASP A 27 -11.43 -17.73 -1.86
C ASP A 27 -10.40 -16.63 -2.11
N ILE A 28 -9.89 -16.59 -3.33
CA ILE A 28 -8.93 -15.59 -3.80
C ILE A 28 -9.59 -14.62 -4.77
N ILE A 29 -9.02 -13.43 -4.86
CA ILE A 29 -9.46 -12.41 -5.83
C ILE A 29 -9.33 -12.92 -7.26
N ASP A 30 -10.20 -12.44 -8.14
CA ASP A 30 -10.06 -12.67 -9.58
C ASP A 30 -9.06 -11.67 -10.18
N TYR A 31 -8.00 -12.19 -10.79
CA TYR A 31 -6.96 -11.41 -11.43
C TYR A 31 -6.29 -12.15 -12.58
N THR A 32 -5.67 -11.38 -13.48
CA THR A 32 -4.78 -11.92 -14.51
C THR A 32 -3.39 -11.30 -14.37
N SER A 33 -2.35 -12.08 -14.64
CA SER A 33 -0.95 -11.62 -14.60
C SER A 33 -0.27 -11.88 -15.93
N SER A 34 0.49 -10.91 -16.41
CA SER A 34 1.26 -11.04 -17.66
C SER A 34 2.50 -11.94 -17.52
N ALA A 35 2.94 -12.23 -16.31
CA ALA A 35 4.13 -13.02 -16.02
C ALA A 35 4.03 -13.76 -14.69
N ASP A 36 4.95 -14.68 -14.45
CA ASP A 36 5.08 -15.30 -13.13
C ASP A 36 5.55 -14.31 -12.09
N LEU A 37 4.84 -14.32 -10.97
CA LEU A 37 5.12 -13.47 -9.82
C LEU A 37 6.04 -14.21 -8.84
N ALA A 38 7.04 -13.50 -8.33
CA ALA A 38 7.88 -13.96 -7.24
C ALA A 38 7.18 -13.75 -5.89
N TYR A 39 7.74 -14.33 -4.84
CA TYR A 39 7.29 -14.11 -3.46
C TYR A 39 7.21 -12.62 -3.11
N ALA A 40 8.28 -11.86 -3.42
CA ALA A 40 8.32 -10.43 -3.15
C ALA A 40 7.24 -9.65 -3.91
N ASP A 41 6.94 -10.04 -5.16
CA ASP A 41 5.87 -9.42 -5.95
C ASP A 41 4.53 -9.59 -5.25
N ILE A 42 4.20 -10.81 -4.80
CA ILE A 42 2.92 -11.12 -4.14
C ILE A 42 2.78 -10.38 -2.79
N ILE A 43 3.84 -10.33 -1.99
CA ILE A 43 3.82 -9.61 -0.71
C ILE A 43 3.64 -8.11 -0.92
N ASN A 44 4.38 -7.52 -1.87
CA ASN A 44 4.24 -6.10 -2.19
C ASN A 44 2.87 -5.78 -2.79
N LEU A 45 2.34 -6.63 -3.68
CA LEU A 45 0.98 -6.51 -4.23
C LEU A 45 -0.07 -6.55 -3.11
N THR A 46 0.08 -7.47 -2.16
CA THR A 46 -0.84 -7.59 -1.03
C THR A 46 -0.89 -6.31 -0.21
N LEU A 47 0.27 -5.74 0.16
CA LEU A 47 0.32 -4.47 0.89
C LEU A 47 -0.27 -3.32 0.07
N ALA A 48 0.09 -3.22 -1.21
CA ALA A 48 -0.42 -2.18 -2.10
C ALA A 48 -1.95 -2.24 -2.23
N MET A 49 -2.51 -3.42 -2.44
CA MET A 49 -3.95 -3.64 -2.57
C MET A 49 -4.70 -3.40 -1.26
N ASN A 50 -4.12 -3.77 -0.12
CA ASN A 50 -4.69 -3.48 1.20
C ASN A 50 -4.92 -1.97 1.38
N VAL A 51 -3.88 -1.16 1.11
CA VAL A 51 -3.97 0.30 1.21
C VAL A 51 -4.91 0.87 0.14
N LEU A 52 -4.78 0.41 -1.11
CA LEU A 52 -5.58 0.90 -2.23
C LEU A 52 -7.09 0.68 -2.01
N SER A 53 -7.47 -0.42 -1.36
CA SER A 53 -8.87 -0.74 -1.03
C SER A 53 -9.55 0.28 -0.11
N GLU A 54 -8.77 1.07 0.63
CA GLU A 54 -9.30 2.19 1.45
C GLU A 54 -9.69 3.42 0.60
N PHE A 55 -9.25 3.46 -0.66
CA PHE A 55 -9.39 4.57 -1.59
C PHE A 55 -10.03 4.15 -2.92
N TYR A 56 -10.90 3.14 -2.88
CA TYR A 56 -11.49 2.51 -4.08
C TYR A 56 -12.33 3.46 -4.94
N ASP A 57 -12.86 4.53 -4.38
CA ASP A 57 -13.77 5.48 -5.02
C ASP A 57 -13.07 6.70 -5.63
N VAL A 58 -11.83 6.97 -5.26
CA VAL A 58 -11.03 8.11 -5.72
C VAL A 58 -9.83 7.69 -6.58
N CYS A 59 -9.19 8.63 -7.27
CA CYS A 59 -7.92 8.38 -7.94
C CYS A 59 -6.80 8.27 -6.90
N ALA A 60 -6.30 7.07 -6.69
CA ALA A 60 -5.27 6.75 -5.72
C ALA A 60 -4.14 5.95 -6.35
N THR A 61 -2.90 6.25 -5.98
CA THR A 61 -1.70 5.50 -6.33
C THR A 61 -0.96 5.08 -5.08
N VAL A 62 -0.55 3.81 -5.05
CA VAL A 62 0.21 3.20 -3.95
C VAL A 62 1.49 2.59 -4.51
N LEU A 63 2.63 2.96 -3.94
CA LEU A 63 3.95 2.44 -4.25
C LEU A 63 4.47 1.60 -3.09
N VAL A 64 4.95 0.39 -3.38
CA VAL A 64 5.45 -0.55 -2.38
C VAL A 64 6.76 -1.16 -2.83
N LYS A 65 7.74 -1.16 -1.95
CA LYS A 65 9.03 -1.83 -2.13
C LYS A 65 9.44 -2.55 -0.85
N ASN A 66 9.89 -3.80 -0.96
CA ASN A 66 10.36 -4.60 0.18
C ASN A 66 9.36 -4.64 1.35
N ASN A 67 8.07 -4.84 1.04
CA ASN A 67 6.97 -4.85 2.01
C ASN A 67 6.89 -3.56 2.87
N THR A 68 7.22 -2.43 2.25
CA THR A 68 7.17 -1.11 2.86
C THR A 68 6.54 -0.12 1.87
N LEU A 69 5.65 0.75 2.36
CA LEU A 69 5.09 1.82 1.56
C LEU A 69 6.17 2.86 1.23
N THR A 70 6.37 3.16 -0.05
CA THR A 70 7.29 4.20 -0.51
C THR A 70 6.56 5.43 -1.03
N GLY A 71 5.29 5.28 -1.40
CA GLY A 71 4.45 6.40 -1.80
C GLY A 71 2.96 6.04 -1.73
N VAL A 72 2.17 6.95 -1.21
CA VAL A 72 0.70 6.89 -1.24
C VAL A 72 0.19 8.30 -1.48
N ALA A 73 -0.65 8.46 -2.50
CA ALA A 73 -1.27 9.75 -2.75
C ALA A 73 -2.62 9.61 -3.46
N LEU A 74 -3.46 10.63 -3.25
CA LEU A 74 -4.70 10.84 -3.99
C LEU A 74 -4.53 12.04 -4.93
N GLY A 75 -5.30 12.05 -6.00
CA GLY A 75 -5.34 13.16 -6.96
C GLY A 75 -6.72 13.35 -7.57
N ALA A 76 -6.95 14.47 -8.22
CA ALA A 76 -8.14 14.68 -9.04
C ALA A 76 -8.11 13.79 -10.29
N THR A 77 -6.92 13.40 -10.75
CA THR A 77 -6.67 12.49 -11.86
C THR A 77 -5.68 11.41 -11.47
N MET A 78 -5.64 10.30 -12.22
CA MET A 78 -4.68 9.22 -11.97
C MET A 78 -3.24 9.67 -12.17
N ILE A 79 -2.96 10.54 -13.15
CA ILE A 79 -1.60 11.05 -13.36
C ILE A 79 -1.15 11.93 -12.18
N GLU A 80 -2.01 12.79 -11.66
CA GLU A 80 -1.71 13.59 -10.47
C GLU A 80 -1.43 12.72 -9.25
N SER A 81 -2.26 11.69 -9.00
CA SER A 81 -2.03 10.78 -7.88
C SER A 81 -0.71 10.02 -8.03
N PHE A 82 -0.33 9.64 -9.25
CA PHE A 82 0.93 8.97 -9.53
C PHE A 82 2.14 9.90 -9.28
N GLU A 83 2.11 11.11 -9.81
CA GLU A 83 3.19 12.10 -9.63
C GLU A 83 3.40 12.43 -8.14
N LYS A 84 2.30 12.68 -7.41
CA LYS A 84 2.34 12.89 -5.96
C LYS A 84 2.89 11.67 -5.21
N ALA A 85 2.51 10.45 -5.60
CA ALA A 85 2.99 9.23 -4.95
C ALA A 85 4.49 9.00 -5.20
N VAL A 86 4.99 9.28 -6.40
CA VAL A 86 6.42 9.24 -6.72
C VAL A 86 7.19 10.27 -5.90
N ASP A 87 6.64 11.48 -5.73
CA ASP A 87 7.26 12.57 -4.97
C ASP A 87 7.35 12.28 -3.45
N CYS A 88 6.63 11.28 -2.93
CA CYS A 88 6.79 10.84 -1.53
C CYS A 88 8.21 10.32 -1.25
N ASN A 89 8.77 9.55 -2.15
CA ASN A 89 10.15 9.01 -2.08
C ASN A 89 10.66 8.72 -3.50
N PRO A 90 11.20 9.73 -4.20
CA PRO A 90 11.63 9.57 -5.60
C PRO A 90 12.70 8.49 -5.81
N ILE A 91 13.55 8.23 -4.81
CA ILE A 91 14.64 7.25 -4.91
C ILE A 91 14.08 5.83 -4.91
N ASP A 92 13.15 5.51 -4.00
CA ASP A 92 12.59 4.18 -3.87
C ASP A 92 11.43 3.92 -4.84
N SER A 93 10.86 4.97 -5.43
CA SER A 93 9.75 4.88 -6.39
C SER A 93 10.16 4.39 -7.78
N ILE A 94 11.46 4.21 -8.05
CA ILE A 94 11.97 3.74 -9.35
C ILE A 94 11.75 2.24 -9.60
N CYS A 95 11.37 1.47 -8.60
CA CYS A 95 11.15 0.03 -8.67
C CYS A 95 10.14 -0.45 -7.62
N GLY A 96 9.67 -1.68 -7.77
CA GLY A 96 8.69 -2.30 -6.86
C GLY A 96 7.29 -2.35 -7.45
N VAL A 97 6.27 -2.44 -6.62
CA VAL A 97 4.87 -2.47 -7.05
C VAL A 97 4.31 -1.06 -7.14
N VAL A 98 3.63 -0.78 -8.24
CA VAL A 98 2.83 0.44 -8.44
C VAL A 98 1.38 0.04 -8.64
N ALA A 99 0.50 0.43 -7.72
CA ALA A 99 -0.91 0.09 -7.73
C ALA A 99 -1.79 1.32 -7.98
N PHE A 100 -2.76 1.17 -8.88
CA PHE A 100 -3.69 2.21 -9.30
C PHE A 100 -5.13 1.83 -8.97
N SER A 101 -5.92 2.77 -8.45
CA SER A 101 -7.33 2.52 -8.09
C SER A 101 -8.29 2.53 -9.28
N LYS A 102 -7.89 3.13 -10.39
CA LYS A 102 -8.69 3.26 -11.61
C LYS A 102 -7.90 2.73 -12.81
N LYS A 103 -8.55 2.75 -13.97
CA LYS A 103 -7.95 2.41 -15.26
C LYS A 103 -6.64 3.18 -15.49
N LEU A 104 -5.62 2.47 -15.95
CA LEU A 104 -4.32 3.04 -16.27
C LEU A 104 -4.32 3.62 -17.69
N THR A 105 -3.88 4.88 -17.80
CA THR A 105 -3.73 5.57 -19.09
C THR A 105 -2.35 5.39 -19.69
N ILE A 106 -2.25 5.55 -21.02
CA ILE A 106 -0.98 5.41 -21.75
C ILE A 106 0.10 6.42 -21.29
N ASP A 107 -0.31 7.59 -20.86
CA ASP A 107 0.61 8.65 -20.41
C ASP A 107 1.36 8.22 -19.15
N ILE A 108 0.66 7.62 -18.19
CA ILE A 108 1.28 7.03 -16.99
C ILE A 108 2.14 5.83 -17.38
N ALA A 109 1.65 4.95 -18.25
CA ALA A 109 2.36 3.75 -18.68
C ALA A 109 3.73 4.06 -19.33
N ARG A 110 3.85 5.21 -20.01
CA ARG A 110 5.12 5.68 -20.60
C ARG A 110 6.19 5.99 -19.55
N LEU A 111 5.79 6.43 -18.35
CA LEU A 111 6.68 6.78 -17.24
C LEU A 111 7.21 5.56 -16.49
N LEU A 112 6.56 4.40 -16.64
CA LEU A 112 6.90 3.17 -15.94
C LEU A 112 8.03 2.41 -16.65
N THR A 113 8.78 1.62 -15.89
CA THR A 113 9.96 0.86 -16.34
C THR A 113 9.84 -0.62 -16.00
N SER A 114 10.70 -1.45 -16.57
CA SER A 114 10.77 -2.90 -16.28
C SER A 114 11.13 -3.25 -14.83
N GLN A 115 11.48 -2.26 -14.02
CA GLN A 115 11.72 -2.44 -12.58
C GLN A 115 10.40 -2.44 -11.77
N HIS A 116 9.27 -2.11 -12.41
CA HIS A 116 7.97 -2.08 -11.76
C HIS A 116 7.18 -3.36 -12.03
N VAL A 117 6.36 -3.74 -11.03
CA VAL A 117 5.20 -4.60 -11.22
C VAL A 117 3.97 -3.69 -11.08
N VAL A 118 3.22 -3.56 -12.16
CA VAL A 118 2.08 -2.64 -12.23
C VAL A 118 0.79 -3.37 -11.92
N VAL A 119 -0.07 -2.79 -11.10
CA VAL A 119 -1.40 -3.33 -10.86
C VAL A 119 -2.47 -2.26 -11.06
N ALA A 120 -3.52 -2.61 -11.80
CA ALA A 120 -4.67 -1.75 -12.05
C ALA A 120 -5.94 -2.60 -12.28
N PRO A 121 -7.14 -2.03 -12.08
CA PRO A 121 -8.39 -2.74 -12.37
C PRO A 121 -8.62 -2.94 -13.87
N GLU A 122 -8.07 -2.06 -14.72
CA GLU A 122 -8.24 -2.11 -16.16
C GLU A 122 -7.02 -1.53 -16.88
N LEU A 123 -6.61 -2.21 -17.96
CA LEU A 123 -5.52 -1.83 -18.85
C LEU A 123 -5.98 -1.94 -20.31
N ASP A 124 -5.85 -0.86 -21.07
CA ASP A 124 -6.12 -0.89 -22.52
C ASP A 124 -5.08 -1.75 -23.26
N ASN A 125 -5.43 -2.25 -24.43
CA ASN A 125 -4.53 -3.03 -25.26
C ASN A 125 -3.25 -2.25 -25.60
N GLU A 126 -3.35 -0.96 -25.90
CA GLU A 126 -2.19 -0.09 -26.16
C GLU A 126 -1.22 -0.05 -24.96
N VAL A 127 -1.75 -0.04 -23.74
CA VAL A 127 -0.93 -0.09 -22.51
C VAL A 127 -0.28 -1.46 -22.35
N LYS A 128 -1.02 -2.54 -22.60
CA LYS A 128 -0.50 -3.93 -22.55
C LYS A 128 0.62 -4.13 -23.56
N ASP A 129 0.41 -3.70 -24.81
CA ASP A 129 1.43 -3.77 -25.87
C ASP A 129 2.70 -2.98 -25.50
N LEU A 130 2.54 -1.79 -24.89
CA LEU A 130 3.67 -1.00 -24.39
C LEU A 130 4.42 -1.73 -23.27
N PHE A 131 3.70 -2.36 -22.34
CA PHE A 131 4.30 -3.09 -21.23
C PHE A 131 5.03 -4.34 -21.69
N ASP A 132 4.49 -5.08 -22.65
CA ASP A 132 5.15 -6.23 -23.25
C ASP A 132 6.46 -5.80 -23.95
N ASN A 133 6.44 -4.71 -24.72
CA ASN A 133 7.62 -4.14 -25.36
C ASN A 133 8.70 -3.68 -24.37
N LYS A 134 8.28 -3.07 -23.25
CA LYS A 134 9.18 -2.62 -22.18
C LYS A 134 9.53 -3.73 -21.17
N LYS A 135 8.95 -4.93 -21.28
CA LYS A 135 9.07 -6.05 -20.33
C LYS A 135 8.63 -5.64 -18.90
N ILE A 136 7.59 -4.86 -18.80
CA ILE A 136 6.97 -4.48 -17.53
C ILE A 136 5.96 -5.56 -17.16
N LYS A 137 6.09 -6.13 -15.96
CA LYS A 137 5.09 -7.06 -15.43
C LYS A 137 3.84 -6.29 -15.03
N PHE A 138 2.66 -6.83 -15.36
CA PHE A 138 1.41 -6.23 -14.92
C PHE A 138 0.41 -7.27 -14.40
N VAL A 139 -0.44 -6.81 -13.50
CA VAL A 139 -1.54 -7.56 -12.91
C VAL A 139 -2.82 -6.76 -13.09
N GLU A 140 -3.81 -7.34 -13.71
CA GLU A 140 -5.13 -6.75 -13.88
C GLU A 140 -6.10 -7.38 -12.88
N ILE A 141 -6.64 -6.58 -11.97
CA ILE A 141 -7.54 -7.03 -10.91
C ILE A 141 -8.98 -6.95 -11.42
N LYS A 142 -9.64 -8.09 -11.54
CA LYS A 142 -11.04 -8.18 -11.98
C LYS A 142 -12.03 -8.02 -10.83
N THR A 143 -11.62 -8.41 -9.62
CA THR A 143 -12.41 -8.17 -8.41
C THR A 143 -12.52 -6.67 -8.15
N PRO A 144 -13.73 -6.10 -8.01
CA PRO A 144 -13.89 -4.69 -7.69
C PRO A 144 -13.16 -4.32 -6.39
N LEU A 145 -12.40 -3.21 -6.39
CA LEU A 145 -11.64 -2.78 -5.21
C LEU A 145 -12.50 -2.62 -3.95
N LYS A 146 -13.76 -2.22 -4.11
CA LYS A 146 -14.74 -2.12 -3.01
C LYS A 146 -14.96 -3.47 -2.31
N GLU A 147 -14.86 -4.57 -3.06
CA GLU A 147 -15.08 -5.93 -2.55
C GLU A 147 -13.81 -6.58 -2.03
N TYR A 148 -12.63 -5.99 -2.31
CA TYR A 148 -11.34 -6.58 -1.95
C TYR A 148 -11.22 -6.90 -0.46
N LYS A 149 -11.77 -6.05 0.41
CA LYS A 149 -11.75 -6.26 1.88
C LYS A 149 -12.46 -7.54 2.31
N ASN A 150 -13.37 -8.09 1.50
CA ASN A 150 -14.06 -9.35 1.81
C ASN A 150 -13.12 -10.56 1.75
N TYR A 151 -12.01 -10.44 1.03
CA TYR A 151 -10.97 -11.47 0.91
C TYR A 151 -9.90 -11.38 2.01
N LEU A 152 -9.93 -10.33 2.83
CA LEU A 152 -9.03 -10.15 3.96
C LEU A 152 -9.68 -10.73 5.22
N ILE A 153 -9.57 -12.06 5.41
CA ILE A 153 -10.24 -12.75 6.52
C ILE A 153 -9.30 -12.87 7.71
N GLU A 154 -8.22 -13.60 7.56
CA GLU A 154 -7.29 -13.94 8.64
C GLU A 154 -5.83 -13.78 8.20
N GLU A 155 -4.96 -13.63 9.17
CA GLU A 155 -3.51 -13.77 9.03
C GLU A 155 -3.05 -15.01 9.76
N ILE A 156 -2.22 -15.82 9.10
CA ILE A 156 -1.72 -17.09 9.64
C ILE A 156 -0.19 -17.01 9.72
N PHE A 157 0.35 -17.15 10.92
CA PHE A 157 1.79 -17.17 11.17
C PHE A 157 2.18 -18.53 11.78
N VAL A 158 3.01 -19.27 11.08
CA VAL A 158 3.57 -20.53 11.58
C VAL A 158 4.87 -20.25 12.32
N THR A 159 4.93 -20.65 13.58
CA THR A 159 6.09 -20.43 14.46
C THR A 159 6.50 -21.75 15.16
N PRO A 160 7.73 -21.83 15.70
CA PRO A 160 8.13 -22.98 16.52
C PRO A 160 7.29 -23.19 17.81
N PHE A 161 6.54 -22.16 18.23
CA PHE A 161 5.66 -22.22 19.41
C PHE A 161 4.23 -22.63 19.06
N GLY A 162 3.91 -22.75 17.76
CA GLY A 162 2.57 -23.06 17.26
C GLY A 162 2.15 -22.11 16.14
N THR A 163 0.93 -22.29 15.65
CA THR A 163 0.33 -21.44 14.62
C THR A 163 -0.52 -20.36 15.26
N ILE A 164 -0.24 -19.11 14.92
CA ILE A 164 -1.03 -17.96 15.33
C ILE A 164 -2.00 -17.65 14.19
N VAL A 165 -3.27 -17.49 14.52
CA VAL A 165 -4.31 -17.04 13.60
C VAL A 165 -4.91 -15.77 14.19
N GLN A 166 -4.97 -14.69 13.41
CA GLN A 166 -5.58 -13.44 13.82
C GLN A 166 -6.46 -12.86 12.71
N ASP A 167 -7.50 -12.16 13.09
CA ASP A 167 -8.36 -11.44 12.14
C ASP A 167 -7.59 -10.28 11.49
N LYS A 168 -7.89 -10.02 10.20
CA LYS A 168 -7.45 -8.79 9.54
C LYS A 168 -8.11 -7.57 10.17
N ASN A 169 -7.35 -6.48 10.30
CA ASN A 169 -7.88 -5.21 10.79
C ASN A 169 -8.84 -4.60 9.76
N LYS A 170 -10.14 -4.85 9.96
CA LYS A 170 -11.24 -4.31 9.11
C LYS A 170 -11.91 -3.09 9.74
N LYS A 171 -11.33 -2.50 10.78
CA LYS A 171 -11.94 -1.37 11.48
C LYS A 171 -12.14 -0.21 10.50
N GLU A 172 -13.39 0.19 10.34
CA GLU A 172 -13.76 1.40 9.62
C GLU A 172 -13.66 2.61 10.56
N LEU A 173 -13.39 3.76 9.96
CA LEU A 173 -13.30 5.00 10.69
C LEU A 173 -14.71 5.56 10.90
N ASP A 174 -15.10 5.72 12.15
CA ASP A 174 -16.29 6.46 12.53
C ASP A 174 -15.92 7.93 12.74
N LYS A 175 -16.32 8.78 11.80
CA LYS A 175 -16.04 10.23 11.86
C LYS A 175 -16.72 10.90 13.05
N GLU A 176 -17.84 10.37 13.53
CA GLU A 176 -18.57 10.90 14.70
C GLU A 176 -17.83 10.61 16.01
N SER A 177 -16.94 9.60 16.00
CA SER A 177 -16.10 9.27 17.16
C SER A 177 -14.91 10.20 17.36
N PHE A 178 -14.60 11.08 16.40
CA PHE A 178 -13.49 12.02 16.51
C PHE A 178 -13.69 13.03 17.61
N LYS A 179 -12.68 13.12 18.47
CA LYS A 179 -12.66 14.09 19.55
C LYS A 179 -11.42 14.96 19.46
N VAL A 180 -11.64 16.25 19.22
CA VAL A 180 -10.56 17.24 19.29
C VAL A 180 -10.25 17.48 20.77
N VAL A 181 -9.04 17.11 21.19
CA VAL A 181 -8.55 17.25 22.56
C VAL A 181 -7.55 18.40 22.73
N SER A 182 -7.04 18.96 21.63
CA SER A 182 -6.13 20.10 21.64
C SER A 182 -6.85 21.44 21.80
N LYS A 183 -6.15 22.47 22.29
CA LYS A 183 -6.65 23.85 22.36
C LYS A 183 -6.88 24.43 20.97
N THR A 184 -5.96 24.18 20.05
CA THR A 184 -6.06 24.59 18.65
C THR A 184 -6.91 23.55 17.91
N LYS A 185 -7.92 24.01 17.19
CA LYS A 185 -8.78 23.15 16.38
C LYS A 185 -8.14 22.94 15.00
N PRO A 186 -8.18 21.72 14.43
CA PRO A 186 -7.74 21.48 13.08
C PRO A 186 -8.64 22.17 12.06
N THR A 187 -8.10 22.48 10.88
CA THR A 187 -8.90 22.88 9.71
C THR A 187 -9.62 21.68 9.10
N VAL A 188 -10.52 21.92 8.15
CA VAL A 188 -11.22 20.84 7.42
C VAL A 188 -10.22 20.01 6.64
N GLU A 189 -9.29 20.66 5.96
CA GLU A 189 -8.23 20.01 5.17
C GLU A 189 -7.33 19.14 6.05
N GLN A 190 -6.95 19.61 7.24
CA GLN A 190 -6.18 18.82 8.20
C GLN A 190 -6.95 17.61 8.73
N ILE A 191 -8.27 17.69 8.87
CA ILE A 191 -9.09 16.54 9.26
C ILE A 191 -9.10 15.50 8.13
N GLU A 192 -9.23 15.93 6.87
CA GLU A 192 -9.22 15.04 5.72
C GLU A 192 -7.85 14.36 5.53
N ASP A 193 -6.76 15.10 5.67
CA ASP A 193 -5.41 14.56 5.67
C ASP A 193 -5.17 13.59 6.85
N ALA A 194 -5.72 13.87 8.04
CA ALA A 194 -5.64 12.96 9.18
C ALA A 194 -6.38 11.64 8.93
N ILE A 195 -7.54 11.69 8.27
CA ILE A 195 -8.30 10.49 7.86
C ILE A 195 -7.49 9.70 6.83
N PHE A 196 -6.89 10.37 5.85
CA PHE A 196 -6.01 9.76 4.85
C PHE A 196 -4.82 9.06 5.53
N ALA A 197 -4.09 9.76 6.40
CA ALA A 197 -2.95 9.20 7.14
C ALA A 197 -3.36 8.01 8.03
N TRP A 198 -4.50 8.10 8.72
CA TRP A 198 -5.01 7.02 9.57
C TRP A 198 -5.32 5.75 8.77
N LYS A 199 -5.94 5.87 7.59
CA LYS A 199 -6.20 4.73 6.70
C LYS A 199 -4.92 4.01 6.30
N ILE A 200 -3.82 4.74 6.09
CA ILE A 200 -2.51 4.17 5.75
C ILE A 200 -1.86 3.51 6.97
N THR A 201 -1.90 4.17 8.14
CA THR A 201 -1.31 3.67 9.40
C THR A 201 -1.83 2.28 9.76
N LYS A 202 -3.05 1.94 9.40
CA LYS A 202 -3.67 0.63 9.62
C LYS A 202 -2.89 -0.55 8.99
N TYR A 203 -2.11 -0.31 7.94
CA TYR A 203 -1.42 -1.35 7.16
C TYR A 203 0.11 -1.34 7.33
N ILE A 204 0.64 -0.50 8.20
CA ILE A 204 2.05 -0.51 8.54
C ILE A 204 2.27 -1.21 9.88
N ARG A 205 3.50 -1.67 10.13
CA ARG A 205 3.82 -2.37 11.38
C ARG A 205 3.84 -1.41 12.55
N SER A 206 3.21 -1.81 13.65
CA SER A 206 3.29 -1.10 14.94
C SER A 206 4.76 -1.14 15.50
N ALA A 207 5.31 -0.09 16.09
CA ALA A 207 4.75 1.27 16.18
C ALA A 207 4.82 1.97 14.82
N GLY A 208 3.67 2.36 14.31
CA GLY A 208 3.55 2.98 12.99
C GLY A 208 3.27 4.48 13.08
N VAL A 209 3.93 5.26 12.23
CA VAL A 209 3.74 6.70 12.10
C VAL A 209 3.64 7.08 10.63
N VAL A 210 2.63 7.83 10.27
CA VAL A 210 2.44 8.39 8.93
C VAL A 210 2.27 9.89 9.04
N VAL A 211 3.09 10.64 8.30
CA VAL A 211 2.95 12.09 8.12
C VAL A 211 2.33 12.32 6.75
N ALA A 212 1.32 13.19 6.68
CA ALA A 212 0.62 13.48 5.43
C ALA A 212 0.25 14.95 5.29
N LYS A 213 0.20 15.42 4.04
CA LYS A 213 -0.25 16.75 3.65
C LYS A 213 -0.80 16.70 2.22
N ASP A 214 -1.92 17.37 2.00
CA ASP A 214 -2.56 17.48 0.68
C ASP A 214 -2.82 16.11 0.01
N PHE A 215 -3.33 15.14 0.82
CA PHE A 215 -3.56 13.75 0.42
C PHE A 215 -2.31 13.05 -0.14
N LYS A 216 -1.14 13.45 0.33
CA LYS A 216 0.15 12.84 0.02
C LYS A 216 0.83 12.38 1.30
N MET A 217 1.31 11.14 1.34
CA MET A 217 2.18 10.65 2.40
C MET A 217 3.55 11.31 2.29
N THR A 218 3.92 12.17 3.24
CA THR A 218 5.20 12.89 3.21
C THR A 218 6.27 12.25 4.08
N GLY A 219 5.86 11.43 5.05
CA GLY A 219 6.78 10.70 5.91
C GLY A 219 6.16 9.43 6.46
N ILE A 220 6.98 8.44 6.71
CA ILE A 220 6.57 7.15 7.26
C ILE A 220 7.65 6.57 8.15
N SER A 221 7.24 5.94 9.25
CA SER A 221 8.09 5.08 10.08
C SER A 221 7.29 3.90 10.61
N GLN A 222 7.96 2.76 10.84
CA GLN A 222 7.30 1.55 11.35
C GLN A 222 8.27 0.67 12.13
N GLY A 223 7.77 -0.01 13.18
CA GLY A 223 8.53 -1.00 13.96
C GLY A 223 9.55 -0.43 14.93
N LEU A 224 9.65 0.89 15.09
CA LEU A 224 10.51 1.59 16.05
C LEU A 224 9.64 2.47 16.94
N GLN A 225 9.76 2.38 18.26
CA GLN A 225 8.86 3.10 19.16
C GLN A 225 9.24 4.60 19.30
N THR A 226 10.27 4.95 20.01
CA THR A 226 10.60 6.36 20.30
C THR A 226 11.15 7.13 19.09
N PRO A 227 12.07 6.58 18.27
CA PRO A 227 12.57 7.32 17.10
C PRO A 227 11.60 7.31 15.91
N ALA A 228 10.42 6.64 16.01
CA ALA A 228 9.48 6.57 14.89
C ALA A 228 8.97 7.94 14.46
N PHE A 229 8.64 8.80 15.41
CA PHE A 229 8.15 10.16 15.14
C PHE A 229 9.25 11.03 14.51
N GLU A 230 10.43 11.06 15.13
CA GLU A 230 11.57 11.81 14.60
C GLU A 230 11.95 11.33 13.20
N TYR A 231 11.97 10.02 12.98
CA TYR A 231 12.32 9.47 11.69
C TYR A 231 11.28 9.84 10.62
N ALA A 232 9.98 9.72 10.91
CA ALA A 232 8.91 10.09 9.97
C ALA A 232 8.94 11.59 9.65
N LEU A 233 9.19 12.45 10.64
CA LEU A 233 9.32 13.89 10.44
C LEU A 233 10.57 14.24 9.65
N ASN A 234 11.70 13.58 9.90
CA ASN A 234 12.94 13.77 9.15
C ASN A 234 12.77 13.35 7.66
N VAL A 235 12.03 12.28 7.40
CA VAL A 235 11.69 11.88 6.03
C VAL A 235 10.80 12.92 5.36
N ALA A 236 9.82 13.49 6.09
CA ALA A 236 8.92 14.52 5.58
C ALA A 236 9.66 15.85 5.31
N CYS A 237 10.78 16.13 6.00
CA CYS A 237 11.56 17.36 5.84
C CYS A 237 10.69 18.63 5.90
N ASP A 238 10.80 19.51 4.91
CA ASP A 238 10.00 20.74 4.80
C ASP A 238 8.51 20.48 4.63
N ASN A 239 8.11 19.32 4.12
CA ASN A 239 6.71 18.90 4.00
C ASN A 239 6.07 18.56 5.36
N ALA A 240 6.84 18.50 6.45
CA ALA A 240 6.29 18.33 7.79
C ALA A 240 5.58 19.58 8.32
N LYS A 241 5.85 20.76 7.75
CA LYS A 241 5.20 22.02 8.15
C LYS A 241 3.72 21.98 7.75
N GLU A 242 2.87 22.22 8.77
CA GLU A 242 1.40 22.20 8.61
C GLU A 242 0.84 20.85 8.15
N ALA A 243 1.64 19.78 8.20
CA ALA A 243 1.22 18.42 7.95
C ALA A 243 0.47 17.84 9.16
N VAL A 244 -0.23 16.75 8.92
CA VAL A 244 -0.83 15.93 9.98
C VAL A 244 0.01 14.69 10.23
N LEU A 245 -0.15 14.13 11.43
CA LEU A 245 0.50 12.88 11.80
C LEU A 245 -0.54 11.92 12.35
N ALA A 246 -0.51 10.67 11.88
CA ALA A 246 -1.29 9.57 12.42
C ALA A 246 -0.35 8.50 12.99
N SER A 247 -0.72 7.92 14.14
CA SER A 247 0.03 6.86 14.79
C SER A 247 -0.90 5.85 15.44
N ASP A 248 -0.48 4.58 15.50
CA ASP A 248 -1.16 3.51 16.23
C ASP A 248 -0.69 3.39 17.70
N VAL A 249 0.29 4.20 18.10
CA VAL A 249 0.77 4.30 19.47
C VAL A 249 0.48 5.69 20.06
N PRO A 250 0.22 5.79 21.37
CA PRO A 250 0.01 7.08 22.03
C PRO A 250 1.25 7.96 21.92
N LEU A 251 1.02 9.25 21.63
CA LEU A 251 2.05 10.28 21.77
C LEU A 251 2.32 10.56 23.24
N SER A 252 3.58 10.63 23.65
CA SER A 252 3.99 11.09 24.96
C SER A 252 4.40 12.57 24.92
N VAL A 253 4.58 13.16 26.11
CA VAL A 253 5.04 14.56 26.23
C VAL A 253 6.47 14.76 25.70
N HIS A 254 7.20 13.67 25.51
CA HIS A 254 8.60 13.66 25.03
C HIS A 254 8.73 13.38 23.53
N ASP A 255 7.63 13.00 22.86
CA ASP A 255 7.54 12.80 21.42
C ASP A 255 7.10 14.10 20.73
#